data_800744cf782577608e499f1f67455056
#
_entry.id   800744cf782577608e499f1f67455056
#
_cell.length_a   1.000
_cell.length_b   1.000
_cell.length_c   1.000
_cell.angle_alpha   90.00
_cell.angle_beta   90.00
_cell.angle_gamma   90.00
#
_symmetry.space_group_name_H-M   'P 1'
#
loop_
_entity.id
_entity.type
_entity.pdbx_description
1 polymer ?
#
loop_
_entity_poly.entity_id
_entity_poly.type
_entity_poly.pdbx_seq_one_letter_code
_entity_poly.pdbx_strand_id
1 'polypeptide(L)'
;MIRSPNIWDTPDVYEVENLASDRAGVVDTTIVALHPLEGAVVLDVGCGSGFHLPRLAARGARVVGLEPHLPLVDRARARLAGSGLGAAVLAGDAEHLPVADRSVDVVHARWAYFFGAGCEPGLAEVERVLRPGGIACLVDNDATGSTFGSWFRRAYPAYDPAAVQRFWDRRGFTTERLTIHWTFDTRDDLEAVVRIELPPGPAEAVLAEHEGLVVDYAVALRWRRA
;
A
#
# COMPACT_ATOMS: atom_id res chain seq x y z
N MET A 1 8.18 10.66 -10.21
CA MET A 1 8.21 10.10 -8.83
C MET A 1 7.62 11.09 -7.84
N ILE A 2 6.66 10.71 -7.01
CA ILE A 2 6.04 11.52 -5.96
C ILE A 2 6.70 11.16 -4.62
N ARG A 3 7.13 12.17 -3.84
CA ARG A 3 7.70 11.96 -2.51
C ARG A 3 6.59 11.52 -1.54
N SER A 4 6.89 10.55 -0.69
CA SER A 4 6.02 10.10 0.41
C SER A 4 6.65 10.53 1.74
N PRO A 5 6.32 11.72 2.27
CA PRO A 5 7.04 12.30 3.41
C PRO A 5 6.90 11.46 4.69
N ASN A 6 5.74 10.85 4.94
CA ASN A 6 5.51 10.03 6.11
C ASN A 6 6.52 8.88 6.26
N ILE A 7 6.68 8.02 5.25
CA ILE A 7 7.65 6.92 5.32
C ILE A 7 9.10 7.36 5.08
N TRP A 8 9.34 8.43 4.26
CA TRP A 8 10.70 8.86 3.94
C TRP A 8 11.35 9.61 5.10
N ASP A 9 10.58 10.44 5.81
CA ASP A 9 11.10 11.28 6.90
C ASP A 9 11.00 10.60 8.26
N THR A 10 9.99 9.72 8.46
CA THR A 10 9.71 9.05 9.74
C THR A 10 9.48 7.54 9.57
N PRO A 11 10.45 6.80 8.97
CA PRO A 11 10.27 5.38 8.65
C PRO A 11 10.03 4.49 9.87
N ASP A 12 10.49 4.90 11.06
CA ASP A 12 10.28 4.13 12.29
C ASP A 12 8.83 4.28 12.80
N VAL A 13 8.23 5.46 12.69
CA VAL A 13 6.80 5.68 13.00
C VAL A 13 5.92 4.98 11.96
N TYR A 14 6.32 5.02 10.69
CA TYR A 14 5.61 4.27 9.64
C TYR A 14 5.67 2.74 9.85
N GLU A 15 6.72 2.22 10.48
CA GLU A 15 6.77 0.81 10.87
C GLU A 15 5.76 0.49 11.98
N VAL A 16 5.54 1.40 12.94
CA VAL A 16 4.46 1.27 13.94
C VAL A 16 3.10 1.21 13.24
N GLU A 17 2.86 2.07 12.25
CA GLU A 17 1.65 2.04 11.44
C GLU A 17 1.45 0.70 10.73
N ASN A 18 2.49 0.20 10.05
CA ASN A 18 2.45 -1.10 9.41
C ASN A 18 2.09 -2.25 10.37
N LEU A 19 2.63 -2.21 11.59
CA LEU A 19 2.35 -3.21 12.63
C LEU A 19 0.93 -3.08 13.21
N ALA A 20 0.40 -1.87 13.27
CA ALA A 20 -0.96 -1.59 13.75
C ALA A 20 -2.02 -1.91 12.68
N SER A 21 -1.67 -1.76 11.40
CA SER A 21 -2.60 -1.87 10.29
C SER A 21 -2.93 -3.32 9.94
N ASP A 22 -4.23 -3.59 9.75
CA ASP A 22 -4.73 -4.87 9.22
C ASP A 22 -4.14 -6.12 9.91
N ARG A 23 -4.10 -6.12 11.24
CA ARG A 23 -3.59 -7.27 12.03
C ARG A 23 -4.35 -8.57 11.71
N ALA A 24 -5.59 -8.49 11.25
CA ALA A 24 -6.38 -9.64 10.83
C ALA A 24 -6.01 -10.17 9.42
N GLY A 25 -5.25 -9.42 8.63
CA GLY A 25 -4.81 -9.81 7.29
C GLY A 25 -5.94 -9.87 6.26
N VAL A 26 -6.94 -9.00 6.39
CA VAL A 26 -8.11 -8.94 5.50
C VAL A 26 -7.69 -8.67 4.06
N VAL A 27 -6.79 -7.69 3.85
CA VAL A 27 -6.30 -7.32 2.52
C VAL A 27 -5.54 -8.48 1.88
N ASP A 28 -4.60 -9.08 2.62
CA ASP A 28 -3.81 -10.21 2.12
C ASP A 28 -4.70 -11.41 1.76
N THR A 29 -5.69 -11.72 2.60
CA THR A 29 -6.63 -12.81 2.37
C THR A 29 -7.46 -12.57 1.12
N THR A 30 -7.90 -11.34 0.89
CA THR A 30 -8.66 -10.96 -0.30
C THR A 30 -7.79 -11.07 -1.56
N ILE A 31 -6.53 -10.62 -1.52
CA ILE A 31 -5.60 -10.76 -2.65
C ILE A 31 -5.38 -12.25 -3.00
N VAL A 32 -5.15 -13.10 -1.99
CA VAL A 32 -4.97 -14.56 -2.20
C VAL A 32 -6.22 -15.21 -2.80
N ALA A 33 -7.42 -14.75 -2.42
CA ALA A 33 -8.66 -15.23 -3.01
C ALA A 33 -8.83 -14.82 -4.48
N LEU A 34 -8.31 -13.65 -4.86
CA LEU A 34 -8.31 -13.18 -6.24
C LEU A 34 -7.26 -13.91 -7.11
N HIS A 35 -6.08 -14.17 -6.55
CA HIS A 35 -4.99 -14.88 -7.24
C HIS A 35 -4.13 -15.64 -6.24
N PRO A 36 -4.00 -16.98 -6.36
CA PRO A 36 -3.11 -17.77 -5.52
C PRO A 36 -1.66 -17.29 -5.64
N LEU A 37 -0.96 -17.20 -4.53
CA LEU A 37 0.42 -16.69 -4.49
C LEU A 37 1.48 -17.80 -4.56
N GLU A 38 1.13 -19.06 -4.30
CA GLU A 38 2.05 -20.19 -4.38
C GLU A 38 2.69 -20.29 -5.77
N GLY A 39 4.01 -20.20 -5.83
CA GLY A 39 4.79 -20.22 -7.07
C GLY A 39 4.68 -18.96 -7.94
N ALA A 40 3.80 -18.01 -7.61
CA ALA A 40 3.61 -16.77 -8.37
C ALA A 40 4.82 -15.83 -8.27
N VAL A 41 5.07 -15.08 -9.34
CA VAL A 41 5.99 -13.93 -9.34
C VAL A 41 5.20 -12.69 -8.94
N VAL A 42 5.51 -12.12 -7.78
CA VAL A 42 4.88 -10.91 -7.25
C VAL A 42 5.85 -9.74 -7.34
N LEU A 43 5.44 -8.67 -7.98
CA LEU A 43 6.13 -7.38 -7.96
C LEU A 43 5.41 -6.44 -6.99
N ASP A 44 6.09 -6.07 -5.90
CA ASP A 44 5.59 -5.11 -4.90
C ASP A 44 6.13 -3.71 -5.23
N VAL A 45 5.28 -2.87 -5.83
CA VAL A 45 5.66 -1.53 -6.31
C VAL A 45 5.46 -0.49 -5.21
N GLY A 46 6.55 0.20 -4.84
CA GLY A 46 6.58 1.07 -3.67
C GLY A 46 6.65 0.26 -2.38
N CYS A 47 7.55 -0.74 -2.33
CA CYS A 47 7.60 -1.67 -1.21
C CYS A 47 8.08 -1.03 0.13
N GLY A 48 8.52 0.23 0.10
CA GLY A 48 8.96 0.96 1.27
C GLY A 48 10.09 0.24 2.02
N SER A 49 9.95 0.08 3.34
CA SER A 49 10.87 -0.67 4.21
C SER A 49 10.80 -2.19 4.01
N GLY A 50 10.02 -2.67 3.04
CA GLY A 50 9.87 -4.10 2.74
C GLY A 50 8.95 -4.86 3.70
N PHE A 51 8.04 -4.19 4.40
CA PHE A 51 7.18 -4.80 5.42
C PHE A 51 6.36 -5.98 4.90
N HIS A 52 5.82 -5.87 3.68
CA HIS A 52 4.98 -6.91 3.07
C HIS A 52 5.77 -8.02 2.36
N LEU A 53 7.04 -7.81 2.01
CA LEU A 53 7.83 -8.77 1.23
C LEU A 53 7.93 -10.15 1.91
N PRO A 54 8.28 -10.27 3.21
CA PRO A 54 8.31 -11.57 3.88
C PRO A 54 6.94 -12.23 3.98
N ARG A 55 5.87 -11.43 4.12
CA ARG A 55 4.49 -11.92 4.22
C ARG A 55 4.00 -12.54 2.91
N LEU A 56 4.32 -11.92 1.79
CA LEU A 56 4.04 -12.45 0.45
C LEU A 56 4.88 -13.69 0.15
N ALA A 57 6.17 -13.66 0.49
CA ALA A 57 7.07 -14.79 0.29
C ALA A 57 6.69 -16.01 1.15
N ALA A 58 6.21 -15.79 2.37
CA ALA A 58 5.73 -16.87 3.25
C ALA A 58 4.47 -17.59 2.70
N ARG A 59 3.79 -16.98 1.72
CA ARG A 59 2.69 -17.59 0.97
C ARG A 59 3.14 -18.31 -0.30
N GLY A 60 4.44 -18.58 -0.43
CA GLY A 60 5.02 -19.30 -1.55
C GLY A 60 5.33 -18.46 -2.79
N ALA A 61 5.19 -17.15 -2.72
CA ALA A 61 5.51 -16.26 -3.83
C ALA A 61 7.01 -16.05 -4.01
N ARG A 62 7.45 -15.83 -5.24
CA ARG A 62 8.75 -15.24 -5.59
C ARG A 62 8.56 -13.72 -5.68
N VAL A 63 9.07 -12.99 -4.70
CA VAL A 63 8.75 -11.57 -4.52
C VAL A 63 9.89 -10.68 -4.96
N VAL A 64 9.56 -9.64 -5.74
CA VAL A 64 10.48 -8.54 -6.06
C VAL A 64 9.86 -7.25 -5.54
N GLY A 65 10.51 -6.60 -4.57
CA GLY A 65 10.16 -5.26 -4.12
C GLY A 65 10.83 -4.20 -5.00
N LEU A 66 10.11 -3.15 -5.33
CA LEU A 66 10.62 -1.97 -6.01
C LEU A 66 10.39 -0.73 -5.15
N GLU A 67 11.45 0.04 -4.90
CA GLU A 67 11.38 1.25 -4.08
C GLU A 67 12.33 2.33 -4.64
N PRO A 68 11.86 3.57 -4.84
CA PRO A 68 12.70 4.64 -5.37
C PRO A 68 13.63 5.28 -4.32
N HIS A 69 13.28 5.23 -3.01
CA HIS A 69 14.05 5.88 -1.96
C HIS A 69 15.15 4.97 -1.42
N LEU A 70 16.42 5.25 -1.77
CA LEU A 70 17.55 4.38 -1.43
C LEU A 70 17.66 4.01 0.05
N PRO A 71 17.44 4.88 1.04
CA PRO A 71 17.46 4.50 2.44
C PRO A 71 16.40 3.43 2.79
N LEU A 72 15.22 3.44 2.14
CA LEU A 72 14.21 2.41 2.32
C LEU A 72 14.57 1.11 1.59
N VAL A 73 15.22 1.19 0.43
CA VAL A 73 15.79 0.02 -0.26
C VAL A 73 16.75 -0.73 0.66
N ASP A 74 17.63 0.00 1.35
CA ASP A 74 18.59 -0.60 2.28
C ASP A 74 17.90 -1.24 3.49
N ARG A 75 16.86 -0.58 4.05
CA ARG A 75 16.02 -1.17 5.11
C ARG A 75 15.31 -2.45 4.63
N ALA A 76 14.72 -2.43 3.45
CA ALA A 76 14.03 -3.59 2.87
C ALA A 76 14.99 -4.76 2.63
N ARG A 77 16.21 -4.49 2.13
CA ARG A 77 17.26 -5.50 1.97
C ARG A 77 17.72 -6.07 3.30
N ALA A 78 17.91 -5.22 4.31
CA ALA A 78 18.27 -5.65 5.67
C ALA A 78 17.18 -6.54 6.27
N ARG A 79 15.90 -6.24 6.06
CA ARG A 79 14.76 -7.07 6.50
C ARG A 79 14.79 -8.46 5.89
N LEU A 80 15.22 -8.59 4.65
CA LEU A 80 15.30 -9.88 3.95
C LEU A 80 16.60 -10.62 4.20
N ALA A 81 17.64 -9.96 4.74
CA ALA A 81 18.94 -10.56 4.97
C ALA A 81 18.84 -11.80 5.88
N GLY A 82 19.36 -12.91 5.41
CA GLY A 82 19.39 -14.17 6.16
C GLY A 82 18.03 -14.88 6.29
N SER A 83 16.97 -14.36 5.69
CA SER A 83 15.62 -14.97 5.79
C SER A 83 15.46 -16.26 4.99
N GLY A 84 16.30 -16.50 3.98
CA GLY A 84 16.15 -17.62 3.05
C GLY A 84 14.90 -17.55 2.18
N LEU A 85 14.14 -16.45 2.24
CA LEU A 85 12.93 -16.25 1.47
C LEU A 85 13.26 -15.92 0.01
N GLY A 86 12.42 -16.36 -0.93
CA GLY A 86 12.50 -16.04 -2.36
C GLY A 86 12.11 -14.59 -2.67
N ALA A 87 12.81 -13.62 -2.08
CA ALA A 87 12.52 -12.20 -2.22
C ALA A 87 13.77 -11.38 -2.52
N ALA A 88 13.62 -10.33 -3.35
CA ALA A 88 14.67 -9.40 -3.71
C ALA A 88 14.15 -7.96 -3.69
N VAL A 89 15.05 -6.95 -3.60
CA VAL A 89 14.69 -5.53 -3.64
C VAL A 89 15.53 -4.80 -4.67
N LEU A 90 14.84 -4.12 -5.58
CA LEU A 90 15.39 -3.27 -6.62
C LEU A 90 15.15 -1.80 -6.29
N ALA A 91 16.13 -0.95 -6.60
CA ALA A 91 15.93 0.48 -6.63
C ALA A 91 15.31 0.87 -7.99
N GLY A 92 14.24 1.66 -7.98
CA GLY A 92 13.58 2.11 -9.19
C GLY A 92 12.23 2.72 -8.92
N ASP A 93 11.66 3.35 -9.93
CA ASP A 93 10.35 3.97 -9.85
C ASP A 93 9.31 3.17 -10.66
N ALA A 94 8.05 3.47 -10.41
CA ALA A 94 6.94 2.74 -10.99
C ALA A 94 6.61 3.16 -12.43
N GLU A 95 7.18 4.26 -12.92
CA GLU A 95 7.02 4.71 -14.30
C GLU A 95 8.00 3.98 -15.27
N HIS A 96 8.99 3.25 -14.66
CA HIS A 96 9.99 2.47 -15.39
C HIS A 96 10.31 1.20 -14.61
N LEU A 97 9.43 0.18 -14.70
CA LEU A 97 9.61 -1.05 -13.96
C LEU A 97 10.78 -1.89 -14.53
N PRO A 98 11.83 -2.18 -13.75
CA PRO A 98 13.03 -2.85 -14.23
C PRO A 98 12.85 -4.38 -14.34
N VAL A 99 11.73 -4.81 -14.89
CA VAL A 99 11.38 -6.21 -15.11
C VAL A 99 10.89 -6.41 -16.56
N ALA A 100 11.05 -7.61 -17.08
CA ALA A 100 10.70 -7.92 -18.46
C ALA A 100 9.17 -7.85 -18.69
N ASP A 101 8.76 -7.65 -19.94
CA ASP A 101 7.38 -7.74 -20.36
C ASP A 101 6.80 -9.12 -20.01
N ARG A 102 5.55 -9.15 -19.58
CA ARG A 102 4.80 -10.38 -19.32
C ARG A 102 5.56 -11.38 -18.43
N SER A 103 6.23 -10.87 -17.38
CA SER A 103 7.07 -11.67 -16.49
C SER A 103 6.50 -11.82 -15.07
N VAL A 104 5.42 -11.06 -14.73
CA VAL A 104 4.86 -10.94 -13.40
C VAL A 104 3.44 -11.52 -13.38
N ASP A 105 3.11 -12.31 -12.35
CA ASP A 105 1.79 -12.87 -12.14
C ASP A 105 0.90 -11.91 -11.34
N VAL A 106 1.48 -11.22 -10.34
CA VAL A 106 0.77 -10.27 -9.50
C VAL A 106 1.59 -8.98 -9.37
N VAL A 107 1.01 -7.85 -9.73
CA VAL A 107 1.50 -6.54 -9.31
C VAL A 107 0.75 -6.15 -8.05
N HIS A 108 1.47 -5.92 -6.98
CA HIS A 108 0.97 -5.46 -5.69
C HIS A 108 1.48 -4.04 -5.43
N ALA A 109 0.63 -3.15 -4.92
CA ALA A 109 1.04 -1.84 -4.43
C ALA A 109 0.11 -1.40 -3.31
N ARG A 110 0.65 -0.94 -2.18
CA ARG A 110 -0.12 -0.41 -1.06
C ARG A 110 0.34 0.99 -0.73
N TRP A 111 -0.62 1.94 -0.68
CA TRP A 111 -0.36 3.33 -0.34
C TRP A 111 0.87 3.89 -1.07
N ALA A 112 1.12 3.38 -2.29
CA ALA A 112 2.14 3.88 -3.17
C ALA A 112 1.58 5.12 -3.92
N TYR A 113 1.98 5.40 -5.16
CA TYR A 113 1.60 6.61 -5.88
C TYR A 113 0.32 6.48 -6.74
N PHE A 114 -0.44 5.42 -6.64
CA PHE A 114 -1.65 5.18 -7.44
C PHE A 114 -2.89 5.86 -6.82
N PHE A 115 -2.83 7.20 -6.69
CA PHE A 115 -3.90 7.99 -6.08
C PHE A 115 -4.94 8.50 -7.09
N GLY A 116 -4.85 8.13 -8.36
CA GLY A 116 -5.73 8.60 -9.43
C GLY A 116 -4.99 9.26 -10.58
N ALA A 117 -5.56 10.31 -11.17
CA ALA A 117 -4.99 10.98 -12.34
C ALA A 117 -3.51 11.38 -12.15
N GLY A 118 -2.68 11.11 -13.17
CA GLY A 118 -1.25 11.32 -13.16
C GLY A 118 -0.43 10.05 -12.96
N CYS A 119 -1.04 8.92 -12.59
CA CYS A 119 -0.36 7.63 -12.48
C CYS A 119 -0.37 6.80 -13.79
N GLU A 120 -0.90 7.36 -14.89
CA GLU A 120 -1.06 6.65 -16.15
C GLU A 120 0.24 6.02 -16.70
N PRO A 121 1.40 6.67 -16.66
CA PRO A 121 2.65 6.03 -17.08
C PRO A 121 2.96 4.76 -16.28
N GLY A 122 2.76 4.81 -14.96
CA GLY A 122 2.94 3.64 -14.10
C GLY A 122 1.92 2.54 -14.38
N LEU A 123 0.67 2.87 -14.70
CA LEU A 123 -0.33 1.88 -15.07
C LEU A 123 0.00 1.20 -16.41
N ALA A 124 0.60 1.93 -17.37
CA ALA A 124 1.08 1.34 -18.61
C ALA A 124 2.20 0.33 -18.34
N GLU A 125 3.11 0.63 -17.42
CA GLU A 125 4.16 -0.31 -17.00
C GLU A 125 3.56 -1.54 -16.29
N VAL A 126 2.56 -1.36 -15.41
CA VAL A 126 1.82 -2.49 -14.81
C VAL A 126 1.23 -3.40 -15.88
N GLU A 127 0.60 -2.84 -16.92
CA GLU A 127 0.08 -3.63 -18.05
C GLU A 127 1.19 -4.34 -18.82
N ARG A 128 2.32 -3.68 -19.07
CA ARG A 128 3.46 -4.26 -19.80
C ARG A 128 4.03 -5.48 -19.09
N VAL A 129 4.20 -5.41 -17.75
CA VAL A 129 4.90 -6.46 -17.01
C VAL A 129 4.01 -7.65 -16.65
N LEU A 130 2.69 -7.47 -16.60
CA LEU A 130 1.75 -8.55 -16.28
C LEU A 130 1.69 -9.60 -17.40
N ARG A 131 1.70 -10.86 -17.01
CA ARG A 131 1.41 -11.98 -17.90
C ARG A 131 -0.06 -12.00 -18.28
N PRO A 132 -0.44 -12.60 -19.42
CA PRO A 132 -1.83 -12.92 -19.69
C PRO A 132 -2.45 -13.74 -18.52
N GLY A 133 -3.55 -13.24 -17.97
CA GLY A 133 -4.20 -13.81 -16.78
C GLY A 133 -3.61 -13.38 -15.43
N GLY A 134 -2.53 -12.61 -15.43
CA GLY A 134 -2.00 -11.96 -14.23
C GLY A 134 -2.94 -10.88 -13.68
N ILE A 135 -2.67 -10.36 -12.51
CA ILE A 135 -3.53 -9.40 -11.81
C ILE A 135 -2.75 -8.23 -11.24
N ALA A 136 -3.28 -7.02 -11.38
CA ALA A 136 -2.89 -5.86 -10.59
C ALA A 136 -3.78 -5.76 -9.35
N CYS A 137 -3.18 -5.58 -8.17
CA CYS A 137 -3.83 -5.37 -6.88
C CYS A 137 -3.28 -4.10 -6.24
N LEU A 138 -4.05 -3.02 -6.28
CA LEU A 138 -3.66 -1.69 -5.80
C LEU A 138 -4.52 -1.33 -4.59
N VAL A 139 -3.91 -1.08 -3.45
CA VAL A 139 -4.58 -0.75 -2.19
C VAL A 139 -4.35 0.71 -1.84
N ASP A 140 -5.42 1.42 -1.54
CA ASP A 140 -5.40 2.83 -1.17
C ASP A 140 -6.54 3.16 -0.19
N ASN A 141 -6.54 4.36 0.36
CA ASN A 141 -7.57 4.81 1.28
C ASN A 141 -8.94 4.83 0.62
N ASP A 142 -9.95 4.31 1.32
CA ASP A 142 -11.35 4.60 1.01
C ASP A 142 -11.85 5.67 1.99
N ALA A 143 -11.82 6.93 1.54
CA ALA A 143 -12.30 8.04 2.34
C ALA A 143 -13.84 8.17 2.35
N THR A 144 -14.60 7.23 1.77
CA THR A 144 -16.08 7.32 1.76
C THR A 144 -16.70 6.91 3.09
N GLY A 145 -16.04 6.04 3.85
CA GLY A 145 -16.49 5.52 5.14
C GLY A 145 -15.40 5.59 6.20
N SER A 146 -15.62 4.95 7.33
CA SER A 146 -14.74 4.78 8.49
C SER A 146 -14.36 6.04 9.27
N THR A 147 -13.86 5.83 10.47
CA THR A 147 -13.32 6.90 11.33
C THR A 147 -12.14 7.57 10.67
N PHE A 148 -11.13 6.79 10.21
CA PHE A 148 -9.98 7.37 9.50
C PHE A 148 -10.41 8.10 8.22
N GLY A 149 -11.33 7.55 7.44
CA GLY A 149 -11.84 8.21 6.24
C GLY A 149 -12.49 9.56 6.52
N SER A 150 -13.18 9.69 7.66
CA SER A 150 -13.73 10.96 8.13
C SER A 150 -12.64 11.97 8.50
N TRP A 151 -11.58 11.51 9.20
CA TRP A 151 -10.41 12.33 9.54
C TRP A 151 -9.69 12.81 8.27
N PHE A 152 -9.49 11.91 7.32
CA PHE A 152 -8.85 12.21 6.04
C PHE A 152 -9.62 13.28 5.25
N ARG A 153 -10.96 13.20 5.15
CA ARG A 153 -11.76 14.22 4.48
C ARG A 153 -11.71 15.59 5.19
N ARG A 154 -11.64 15.61 6.52
CA ARG A 154 -11.45 16.86 7.29
C ARG A 154 -10.08 17.49 7.02
N ALA A 155 -9.05 16.67 6.89
CA ALA A 155 -7.68 17.09 6.65
C ALA A 155 -7.45 17.53 5.20
N TYR A 156 -8.10 16.86 4.24
CA TYR A 156 -7.93 17.06 2.81
C TYR A 156 -9.28 17.34 2.11
N PRO A 157 -9.89 18.50 2.34
CA PRO A 157 -11.24 18.81 1.83
C PRO A 157 -11.34 18.89 0.31
N ALA A 158 -10.22 19.05 -0.40
CA ALA A 158 -10.15 19.02 -1.85
C ALA A 158 -10.13 17.59 -2.44
N TYR A 159 -9.96 16.55 -1.62
CA TYR A 159 -9.99 15.17 -2.08
C TYR A 159 -11.42 14.76 -2.46
N ASP A 160 -11.62 14.38 -3.73
CA ASP A 160 -12.91 13.89 -4.24
C ASP A 160 -12.88 12.36 -4.44
N PRO A 161 -13.39 11.57 -3.49
CA PRO A 161 -13.41 10.11 -3.61
C PRO A 161 -14.24 9.63 -4.79
N ALA A 162 -15.27 10.38 -5.21
CA ALA A 162 -16.07 10.01 -6.38
C ALA A 162 -15.28 10.22 -7.69
N ALA A 163 -14.45 11.26 -7.78
CA ALA A 163 -13.56 11.45 -8.91
C ALA A 163 -12.50 10.34 -8.99
N VAL A 164 -11.93 9.94 -7.85
CA VAL A 164 -10.99 8.81 -7.78
C VAL A 164 -11.67 7.51 -8.22
N GLN A 165 -12.89 7.23 -7.73
CA GLN A 165 -13.63 6.03 -8.15
C GLN A 165 -13.87 6.04 -9.66
N ARG A 166 -14.38 7.14 -10.22
CA ARG A 166 -14.59 7.28 -11.68
C ARG A 166 -13.31 7.11 -12.50
N PHE A 167 -12.16 7.53 -11.96
CA PHE A 167 -10.86 7.33 -12.62
C PHE A 167 -10.55 5.83 -12.80
N TRP A 168 -10.75 5.02 -11.75
CA TRP A 168 -10.49 3.58 -11.77
C TRP A 168 -11.53 2.80 -12.58
N ASP A 169 -12.82 3.17 -12.47
CA ASP A 169 -13.92 2.55 -13.24
C ASP A 169 -13.66 2.67 -14.76
N ARG A 170 -13.27 3.88 -15.21
CA ARG A 170 -12.96 4.11 -16.63
C ARG A 170 -11.77 3.30 -17.14
N ARG A 171 -10.93 2.79 -16.24
CA ARG A 171 -9.78 1.94 -16.57
C ARG A 171 -10.05 0.46 -16.37
N GLY A 172 -11.30 0.09 -16.11
CA GLY A 172 -11.73 -1.30 -15.98
C GLY A 172 -11.26 -1.97 -14.70
N PHE A 173 -10.88 -1.20 -13.66
CA PHE A 173 -10.60 -1.76 -12.36
C PHE A 173 -11.89 -2.05 -11.60
N THR A 174 -11.95 -3.21 -10.98
CA THR A 174 -12.95 -3.54 -9.96
C THR A 174 -12.46 -3.02 -8.61
N THR A 175 -13.36 -2.46 -7.82
CA THR A 175 -13.03 -1.98 -6.47
C THR A 175 -13.75 -2.82 -5.43
N GLU A 176 -12.98 -3.44 -4.55
CA GLU A 176 -13.47 -4.06 -3.32
C GLU A 176 -13.20 -3.13 -2.13
N ARG A 177 -14.25 -2.80 -1.39
CA ARG A 177 -14.14 -1.98 -0.18
C ARG A 177 -14.00 -2.90 1.01
N LEU A 178 -12.89 -2.76 1.72
CA LEU A 178 -12.55 -3.60 2.85
C LEU A 178 -12.48 -2.72 4.11
N THR A 179 -12.98 -3.24 5.22
CA THR A 179 -12.79 -2.62 6.52
C THR A 179 -11.63 -3.32 7.22
N ILE A 180 -10.60 -2.55 7.52
CA ILE A 180 -9.48 -2.95 8.35
C ILE A 180 -9.47 -2.07 9.60
N HIS A 181 -8.50 -2.27 10.49
CA HIS A 181 -8.32 -1.44 11.67
C HIS A 181 -6.85 -1.11 11.84
N TRP A 182 -6.57 0.10 12.32
CA TRP A 182 -5.38 0.35 13.11
C TRP A 182 -5.66 -0.08 14.54
N THR A 183 -4.80 -0.90 15.08
CA THR A 183 -4.88 -1.38 16.48
C THR A 183 -3.54 -1.11 17.13
N PHE A 184 -3.48 -0.08 17.95
CA PHE A 184 -2.25 0.33 18.63
C PHE A 184 -2.13 -0.31 20.00
N ASP A 185 -0.91 -0.47 20.47
CA ASP A 185 -0.64 -1.00 21.80
C ASP A 185 -0.52 0.13 22.85
N THR A 186 -0.16 1.34 22.39
CA THR A 186 -0.06 2.54 23.23
C THR A 186 -0.73 3.76 22.61
N ARG A 187 -1.06 4.73 23.44
CA ARG A 187 -1.59 6.03 22.98
C ARG A 187 -0.53 6.81 22.22
N ASP A 188 0.71 6.77 22.66
CA ASP A 188 1.83 7.46 22.02
C ASP A 188 2.05 6.96 20.59
N ASP A 189 1.91 5.65 20.34
CA ASP A 189 2.00 5.08 18.99
C ASP A 189 0.87 5.58 18.09
N LEU A 190 -0.37 5.58 18.58
CA LEU A 190 -1.51 6.12 17.83
C LEU A 190 -1.28 7.60 17.49
N GLU A 191 -0.86 8.40 18.45
CA GLU A 191 -0.63 9.82 18.24
C GLU A 191 0.51 10.07 17.25
N ALA A 192 1.60 9.32 17.34
CA ALA A 192 2.72 9.42 16.42
C ALA A 192 2.27 9.12 14.98
N VAL A 193 1.50 8.06 14.77
CA VAL A 193 1.00 7.67 13.44
C VAL A 193 0.01 8.70 12.90
N VAL A 194 -0.94 9.16 13.70
CA VAL A 194 -1.91 10.19 13.26
C VAL A 194 -1.19 11.48 12.84
N ARG A 195 -0.10 11.87 13.53
CA ARG A 195 0.68 13.08 13.22
C ARG A 195 1.51 12.97 11.94
N ILE A 196 1.85 11.77 11.49
CA ILE A 196 2.52 11.61 10.18
C ILE A 196 1.53 11.51 9.03
N GLU A 197 0.29 11.07 9.28
CA GLU A 197 -0.74 10.88 8.28
C GLU A 197 -1.59 12.14 8.01
N LEU A 198 -1.72 13.00 8.99
CA LEU A 198 -2.56 14.19 8.90
C LEU A 198 -1.76 15.48 9.15
N PRO A 199 -2.13 16.60 8.52
CA PRO A 199 -1.56 17.90 8.82
C PRO A 199 -1.73 18.28 10.32
N PRO A 200 -0.84 19.09 10.92
CA PRO A 200 -0.81 19.32 12.37
C PRO A 200 -2.14 19.73 12.99
N GLY A 201 -2.87 20.69 12.41
CA GLY A 201 -4.16 21.16 12.95
C GLY A 201 -5.23 20.08 12.97
N PRO A 202 -5.55 19.44 11.84
CA PRO A 202 -6.43 18.28 11.77
C PRO A 202 -6.00 17.12 12.68
N ALA A 203 -4.71 16.80 12.75
CA ALA A 203 -4.18 15.72 13.60
C ALA A 203 -4.53 15.96 15.08
N GLU A 204 -4.20 17.14 15.62
CA GLU A 204 -4.49 17.45 17.03
C GLU A 204 -6.00 17.48 17.32
N ALA A 205 -6.82 17.95 16.37
CA ALA A 205 -8.26 17.96 16.54
C ALA A 205 -8.85 16.53 16.66
N VAL A 206 -8.45 15.61 15.77
CA VAL A 206 -8.96 14.23 15.82
C VAL A 206 -8.41 13.47 17.02
N LEU A 207 -7.18 13.75 17.46
CA LEU A 207 -6.59 13.15 18.66
C LEU A 207 -7.28 13.59 19.94
N ALA A 208 -7.77 14.83 20.00
CA ALA A 208 -8.56 15.33 21.13
C ALA A 208 -9.96 14.71 21.20
N GLU A 209 -10.52 14.29 20.07
CA GLU A 209 -11.85 13.70 19.95
C GLU A 209 -11.84 12.16 20.12
N HIS A 210 -10.73 11.49 19.87
CA HIS A 210 -10.63 10.03 19.85
C HIS A 210 -9.92 9.49 21.09
N GLU A 211 -10.65 8.73 21.92
CA GLU A 211 -10.13 8.20 23.19
C GLU A 211 -9.56 6.76 23.08
N GLY A 212 -9.95 6.01 22.05
CA GLY A 212 -9.55 4.60 21.88
C GLY A 212 -8.15 4.39 21.34
N LEU A 213 -7.72 3.13 21.30
CA LEU A 213 -6.48 2.67 20.64
C LEU A 213 -6.76 1.94 19.32
N VAL A 214 -8.03 1.84 18.93
CA VAL A 214 -8.48 1.18 17.71
C VAL A 214 -9.20 2.19 16.84
N VAL A 215 -8.77 2.29 15.58
CA VAL A 215 -9.38 3.16 14.57
C VAL A 215 -9.85 2.29 13.41
N ASP A 216 -11.14 2.30 13.11
CA ASP A 216 -11.63 1.63 11.91
C ASP A 216 -11.18 2.38 10.65
N TYR A 217 -10.72 1.62 9.69
CA TYR A 217 -10.07 2.11 8.50
C TYR A 217 -10.64 1.40 7.27
N ALA A 218 -11.25 2.15 6.37
CA ALA A 218 -11.71 1.61 5.10
C ALA A 218 -10.61 1.74 4.05
N VAL A 219 -10.36 0.66 3.31
CA VAL A 219 -9.46 0.64 2.17
C VAL A 219 -10.16 0.17 0.92
N ALA A 220 -9.74 0.71 -0.22
CA ALA A 220 -10.16 0.28 -1.53
C ALA A 220 -9.07 -0.61 -2.15
N LEU A 221 -9.34 -1.90 -2.27
CA LEU A 221 -8.54 -2.82 -3.07
C LEU A 221 -9.07 -2.74 -4.51
N ARG A 222 -8.28 -2.14 -5.38
CA ARG A 222 -8.57 -2.01 -6.82
C ARG A 222 -7.81 -3.06 -7.57
N TRP A 223 -8.52 -3.89 -8.34
CA TRP A 223 -7.87 -4.95 -9.08
C TRP A 223 -8.36 -5.04 -10.52
N ARG A 224 -7.47 -5.50 -11.40
CA ARG A 224 -7.75 -5.75 -12.80
C ARG A 224 -6.87 -6.90 -13.31
N ARG A 225 -7.44 -7.79 -14.11
CA ARG A 225 -6.69 -8.85 -14.81
C ARG A 225 -6.15 -8.35 -16.15
N ALA A 226 -4.96 -8.85 -16.53
CA ALA A 226 -4.35 -8.60 -17.82
C ALA A 226 -4.92 -9.53 -18.91
#